data_8f1501830b571c4e052664d24e7fdd45
#
_entry.id   8f1501830b571c4e052664d24e7fdd45
#
_cell.length_a   1.000
_cell.length_b   1.000
_cell.length_c   1.000
_cell.angle_alpha   90.00
_cell.angle_beta   90.00
_cell.angle_gamma   90.00
#
_symmetry.space_group_name_H-M   'P 1'
#
loop_
_entity.id
_entity.type
_entity.pdbx_description
1 polymer ?
#
loop_
_entity_poly.entity_id
_entity_poly.type
_entity_poly.pdbx_seq_one_letter_code
_entity_poly.pdbx_strand_id
1 'polypeptide(L)'
;MFRCKDLLLLPSMAKARPLAGKEGMNNLIRWVYKPEDMNFSKWVHGNELLIVSLPVIKSPHFNLYRLLEKAISLHMSGMLLLVGEHYISTIPDNILSYANQHDFPIFSISGDIPLIDIFEEIGHAIAYDDQRERMDSGIFANIILGNPINPDHFIRRCQEQGYDILSLQQVFILKLVCPASSQTCDCDH
;
A
#
# COMPACT_ATOMS: atom_id res chain seq x y z
N MET A 1 -4.45 -7.78 -2.27
CA MET A 1 -3.48 -6.65 -2.21
C MET A 1 -3.65 -5.88 -0.90
N PHE A 2 -2.56 -5.74 -0.12
CA PHE A 2 -2.52 -5.08 1.18
C PHE A 2 -2.70 -3.55 1.05
N ARG A 3 -3.59 -2.97 1.86
CA ARG A 3 -4.02 -1.55 1.75
C ARG A 3 -3.84 -0.81 3.07
N CYS A 4 -3.88 0.52 3.02
CA CYS A 4 -3.77 1.37 4.20
C CYS A 4 -4.76 1.02 5.32
N LYS A 5 -6.00 0.64 4.99
CA LYS A 5 -6.99 0.21 5.98
C LYS A 5 -6.61 -1.07 6.72
N ASP A 6 -5.88 -1.97 6.05
CA ASP A 6 -5.49 -3.27 6.60
C ASP A 6 -4.39 -3.14 7.66
N LEU A 7 -3.65 -2.00 7.67
CA LEU A 7 -2.70 -1.68 8.74
C LEU A 7 -3.33 -1.74 10.12
N LEU A 8 -4.57 -1.29 10.27
CA LEU A 8 -5.26 -1.24 11.57
C LEU A 8 -5.67 -2.62 12.09
N LEU A 9 -5.54 -3.67 11.27
CA LEU A 9 -5.79 -5.06 11.66
C LEU A 9 -4.55 -5.76 12.22
N LEU A 10 -3.37 -5.16 12.05
CA LEU A 10 -2.11 -5.74 12.53
C LEU A 10 -1.94 -5.54 14.04
N PRO A 11 -1.48 -6.57 14.79
CA PRO A 11 -1.25 -6.47 16.23
C PRO A 11 -0.34 -5.32 16.65
N SER A 12 0.79 -5.12 15.94
CA SER A 12 1.72 -4.00 16.22
C SER A 12 1.07 -2.63 16.01
N MET A 13 0.05 -2.56 15.15
CA MET A 13 -0.68 -1.34 14.80
C MET A 13 -1.97 -1.14 15.62
N ALA A 14 -2.26 -2.00 16.60
CA ALA A 14 -3.49 -1.93 17.42
C ALA A 14 -3.69 -0.59 18.14
N LYS A 15 -2.60 0.13 18.41
CA LYS A 15 -2.63 1.48 19.04
C LYS A 15 -2.49 2.61 18.01
N ALA A 16 -2.38 2.29 16.73
CA ALA A 16 -2.31 3.30 15.69
C ALA A 16 -3.65 4.01 15.50
N ARG A 17 -3.58 5.30 15.24
CA ARG A 17 -4.76 6.14 15.01
C ARG A 17 -4.70 6.76 13.63
N PRO A 18 -5.72 6.58 12.79
CA PRO A 18 -5.86 7.34 11.55
C PRO A 18 -6.20 8.80 11.88
N LEU A 19 -5.46 9.74 11.30
CA LEU A 19 -5.59 11.16 11.58
C LEU A 19 -6.17 11.94 10.41
N ALA A 20 -5.87 11.55 9.19
CA ALA A 20 -6.29 12.23 7.96
C ALA A 20 -6.32 11.27 6.77
N GLY A 21 -6.84 11.74 5.63
CA GLY A 21 -6.85 11.02 4.36
C GLY A 21 -7.79 9.81 4.33
N LYS A 22 -8.98 9.95 4.89
CA LYS A 22 -9.95 8.84 5.00
C LYS A 22 -10.30 8.19 3.66
N GLU A 23 -10.43 8.97 2.61
CA GLU A 23 -10.77 8.46 1.27
C GLU A 23 -9.61 7.66 0.66
N GLY A 24 -8.36 7.94 1.05
CA GLY A 24 -7.17 7.19 0.64
C GLY A 24 -6.91 5.89 1.41
N MET A 25 -7.80 5.47 2.31
CA MET A 25 -7.61 4.22 3.09
C MET A 25 -7.58 2.95 2.22
N ASN A 26 -8.01 3.04 0.96
CA ASN A 26 -7.89 1.97 -0.02
C ASN A 26 -6.60 2.02 -0.84
N ASN A 27 -5.69 2.98 -0.60
CA ASN A 27 -4.39 3.03 -1.25
C ASN A 27 -3.60 1.76 -0.99
N LEU A 28 -3.03 1.20 -2.06
CA LEU A 28 -2.24 -0.02 -2.03
C LEU A 28 -0.89 0.22 -1.35
N ILE A 29 -0.47 -0.66 -0.46
CA ILE A 29 0.87 -0.64 0.13
C ILE A 29 1.67 -1.79 -0.47
N ARG A 30 2.72 -1.46 -1.25
CA ARG A 30 3.64 -2.44 -1.81
C ARG A 30 4.82 -2.74 -0.91
N TRP A 31 5.24 -1.77 -0.12
CA TRP A 31 6.37 -1.88 0.79
C TRP A 31 6.34 -0.78 1.85
N VAL A 32 7.25 -0.87 2.80
CA VAL A 32 7.46 0.13 3.85
C VAL A 32 8.78 0.84 3.58
N TYR A 33 8.79 2.15 3.69
CA TYR A 33 9.99 2.94 3.53
C TYR A 33 10.23 3.87 4.74
N LYS A 34 11.43 3.82 5.28
CA LYS A 34 11.86 4.67 6.40
C LYS A 34 13.03 5.56 5.92
N PRO A 35 12.78 6.85 5.66
CA PRO A 35 13.84 7.77 5.23
C PRO A 35 14.80 8.10 6.37
N GLU A 36 16.05 8.31 6.04
CA GLU A 36 17.07 8.82 6.96
C GLU A 36 17.17 10.34 6.91
N ASP A 37 16.90 10.94 5.74
CA ASP A 37 16.87 12.36 5.51
C ASP A 37 15.76 12.78 4.54
N MET A 38 15.72 14.08 4.19
CA MET A 38 14.73 14.63 3.26
C MET A 38 14.99 14.29 1.77
N ASN A 39 16.16 13.66 1.42
CA ASN A 39 16.59 13.42 0.04
C ASN A 39 16.36 11.98 -0.43
N PHE A 40 15.13 11.48 -0.32
CA PHE A 40 14.82 10.07 -0.57
C PHE A 40 14.13 9.77 -1.92
N SER A 41 13.86 10.78 -2.77
CA SER A 41 13.08 10.61 -4.00
C SER A 41 13.58 9.50 -4.94
N LYS A 42 14.90 9.30 -5.01
CA LYS A 42 15.51 8.27 -5.87
C LYS A 42 15.38 6.84 -5.34
N TRP A 43 14.89 6.67 -4.11
CA TRP A 43 14.82 5.37 -3.43
C TRP A 43 13.41 4.79 -3.36
N VAL A 44 12.41 5.53 -3.85
CA VAL A 44 11.01 5.13 -3.81
C VAL A 44 10.44 5.05 -5.22
N HIS A 45 9.46 4.19 -5.41
CA HIS A 45 8.86 3.91 -6.72
C HIS A 45 7.35 4.17 -6.75
N GLY A 46 6.80 4.64 -5.64
CA GLY A 46 5.37 4.81 -5.41
C GLY A 46 4.72 3.58 -4.76
N ASN A 47 3.62 3.84 -4.06
CA ASN A 47 2.89 2.85 -3.26
C ASN A 47 3.66 2.31 -2.04
N GLU A 48 4.68 3.03 -1.53
CA GLU A 48 5.27 2.72 -0.23
C GLU A 48 4.51 3.43 0.90
N LEU A 49 4.46 2.78 2.08
CA LEU A 49 4.10 3.43 3.34
C LEU A 49 5.33 4.13 3.91
N LEU A 50 5.27 5.45 4.08
CA LEU A 50 6.36 6.25 4.66
C LEU A 50 6.32 6.18 6.18
N ILE A 51 7.39 5.72 6.84
CA ILE A 51 7.53 5.76 8.30
C ILE A 51 8.42 6.93 8.70
N VAL A 52 7.85 7.89 9.43
CA VAL A 52 8.55 9.07 9.93
C VAL A 52 9.10 8.79 11.32
N SER A 53 10.41 8.56 11.40
CA SER A 53 11.14 8.18 12.61
C SER A 53 12.27 9.15 12.93
N LEU A 54 12.98 8.93 14.04
CA LEU A 54 14.02 9.82 14.54
C LEU A 54 15.08 10.26 13.51
N PRO A 55 15.62 9.38 12.63
CA PRO A 55 16.63 9.81 11.68
C PRO A 55 16.18 10.99 10.82
N VAL A 56 15.01 10.89 10.18
CA VAL A 56 14.50 11.96 9.32
C VAL A 56 14.08 13.19 10.14
N ILE A 57 13.50 13.00 11.33
CA ILE A 57 13.10 14.11 12.22
C ILE A 57 14.30 14.94 12.65
N LYS A 58 15.44 14.30 12.93
CA LYS A 58 16.69 14.95 13.32
C LYS A 58 17.55 15.39 12.14
N SER A 59 17.14 15.10 10.91
CA SER A 59 17.89 15.49 9.72
C SER A 59 17.89 17.02 9.53
N PRO A 60 18.94 17.60 8.96
CA PRO A 60 18.97 19.02 8.61
C PRO A 60 17.78 19.39 7.72
N HIS A 61 17.16 20.52 8.02
CA HIS A 61 16.03 21.07 7.26
C HIS A 61 14.76 20.19 7.30
N PHE A 62 14.60 19.34 8.31
CA PHE A 62 13.34 18.60 8.49
C PHE A 62 12.15 19.56 8.54
N ASN A 63 11.16 19.27 7.72
CA ASN A 63 9.90 19.99 7.69
C ASN A 63 8.80 18.99 7.33
N LEU A 64 7.88 18.74 8.25
CA LEU A 64 6.84 17.74 8.09
C LEU A 64 5.90 18.06 6.92
N TYR A 65 5.60 19.34 6.67
CA TYR A 65 4.77 19.75 5.54
C TYR A 65 5.45 19.43 4.19
N ARG A 66 6.73 19.80 4.05
CA ARG A 66 7.50 19.45 2.84
C ARG A 66 7.68 17.96 2.66
N LEU A 67 7.80 17.21 3.75
CA LEU A 67 7.87 15.76 3.71
C LEU A 67 6.57 15.17 3.16
N LEU A 68 5.42 15.69 3.63
CA LEU A 68 4.10 15.30 3.15
C LEU A 68 3.90 15.64 1.67
N GLU A 69 4.17 16.88 1.24
CA GLU A 69 4.11 17.27 -0.17
C GLU A 69 4.93 16.33 -1.05
N LYS A 70 6.15 16.03 -0.60
CA LYS A 70 7.05 15.12 -1.31
C LYS A 70 6.51 13.70 -1.39
N ALA A 71 5.97 13.16 -0.28
CA ALA A 71 5.37 11.83 -0.27
C ALA A 71 4.19 11.73 -1.23
N ILE A 72 3.33 12.75 -1.27
CA ILE A 72 2.20 12.82 -2.20
C ILE A 72 2.71 12.90 -3.65
N SER A 73 3.69 13.76 -3.94
CA SER A 73 4.25 13.90 -5.30
C SER A 73 4.93 12.64 -5.82
N LEU A 74 5.44 11.81 -4.93
CA LEU A 74 6.05 10.51 -5.24
C LEU A 74 5.04 9.35 -5.25
N HIS A 75 3.74 9.64 -5.16
CA HIS A 75 2.66 8.65 -5.17
C HIS A 75 2.81 7.58 -4.08
N MET A 76 3.30 7.97 -2.89
CA MET A 76 3.36 7.07 -1.75
C MET A 76 1.95 6.78 -1.23
N SER A 77 1.74 5.66 -0.57
CA SER A 77 0.40 5.19 -0.17
C SER A 77 -0.16 5.89 1.05
N GLY A 78 0.71 6.36 1.94
CA GLY A 78 0.35 7.01 3.19
C GLY A 78 1.57 7.22 4.07
N MET A 79 1.36 7.75 5.26
CA MET A 79 2.41 8.12 6.20
C MET A 79 2.08 7.62 7.61
N LEU A 80 3.04 6.97 8.26
CA LEU A 80 2.99 6.58 9.66
C LEU A 80 3.92 7.50 10.47
N LEU A 81 3.36 8.30 11.36
CA LEU A 81 4.08 9.21 12.23
C LEU A 81 4.32 8.57 13.58
N LEU A 82 5.57 8.46 13.97
CA LEU A 82 5.92 8.14 15.36
C LEU A 82 5.73 9.38 16.23
N VAL A 83 4.93 9.23 17.28
CA VAL A 83 4.62 10.32 18.22
C VAL A 83 5.13 10.01 19.61
N GLY A 84 5.55 11.04 20.33
CA GLY A 84 6.06 10.91 21.70
C GLY A 84 7.11 11.98 22.04
N GLU A 85 7.69 11.90 23.23
CA GLU A 85 8.62 12.91 23.76
C GLU A 85 9.83 13.17 22.87
N HIS A 86 10.37 12.11 22.24
CA HIS A 86 11.55 12.20 21.37
C HIS A 86 11.20 12.26 19.88
N TYR A 87 9.92 12.17 19.53
CA TYR A 87 9.40 12.14 18.16
C TYR A 87 8.59 13.40 17.85
N ILE A 88 7.53 13.25 17.05
CA ILE A 88 6.63 14.35 16.77
C ILE A 88 5.69 14.53 17.96
N SER A 89 5.78 15.68 18.64
CA SER A 89 4.94 15.99 19.80
C SER A 89 3.55 16.49 19.39
N THR A 90 3.47 17.25 18.30
CA THR A 90 2.23 17.86 17.82
C THR A 90 2.19 17.83 16.28
N ILE A 91 1.05 17.46 15.74
CA ILE A 91 0.82 17.48 14.29
C ILE A 91 -0.07 18.68 13.99
N PRO A 92 0.42 19.69 13.26
CA PRO A 92 -0.35 20.89 12.95
C PRO A 92 -1.57 20.60 12.08
N ASP A 93 -2.68 21.34 12.28
CA ASP A 93 -3.94 21.16 11.56
C ASP A 93 -3.81 21.39 10.04
N ASN A 94 -2.90 22.26 9.61
CA ASN A 94 -2.65 22.49 8.18
C ASN A 94 -2.10 21.24 7.48
N ILE A 95 -1.34 20.38 8.19
CA ILE A 95 -0.85 19.09 7.66
C ILE A 95 -2.01 18.13 7.47
N LEU A 96 -2.89 18.01 8.47
CA LEU A 96 -4.07 17.14 8.39
C LEU A 96 -5.03 17.60 7.30
N SER A 97 -5.24 18.91 7.19
CA SER A 97 -6.08 19.51 6.15
C SER A 97 -5.52 19.25 4.76
N TYR A 98 -4.22 19.42 4.55
CA TYR A 98 -3.55 19.16 3.28
C TYR A 98 -3.62 17.68 2.90
N ALA A 99 -3.39 16.78 3.86
CA ALA A 99 -3.52 15.34 3.66
C ALA A 99 -4.96 14.93 3.26
N ASN A 100 -5.98 15.52 3.90
CA ASN A 100 -7.38 15.28 3.55
C ASN A 100 -7.72 15.78 2.13
N GLN A 101 -7.17 16.91 1.71
CA GLN A 101 -7.39 17.45 0.35
C GLN A 101 -6.81 16.56 -0.75
N HIS A 102 -5.79 15.77 -0.41
CA HIS A 102 -5.10 14.88 -1.34
C HIS A 102 -5.41 13.39 -1.12
N ASP A 103 -6.40 13.07 -0.30
CA ASP A 103 -6.78 11.70 0.05
C ASP A 103 -5.58 10.85 0.50
N PHE A 104 -4.66 11.48 1.26
CA PHE A 104 -3.41 10.88 1.68
C PHE A 104 -3.49 10.43 3.16
N PRO A 105 -3.53 9.12 3.44
CA PRO A 105 -3.67 8.61 4.79
C PRO A 105 -2.48 8.96 5.68
N ILE A 106 -2.78 9.55 6.84
CA ILE A 106 -1.81 9.76 7.91
C ILE A 106 -2.25 8.98 9.14
N PHE A 107 -1.34 8.17 9.65
CA PHE A 107 -1.48 7.44 10.91
C PHE A 107 -0.51 7.95 11.94
N SER A 108 -0.88 7.88 13.21
CA SER A 108 0.03 8.10 14.33
C SER A 108 0.12 6.85 15.20
N ILE A 109 1.31 6.60 15.73
CA ILE A 109 1.56 5.51 16.68
C ILE A 109 2.64 5.96 17.68
N SER A 110 2.60 5.40 18.93
CA SER A 110 3.64 5.71 19.91
C SER A 110 5.02 5.29 19.42
N GLY A 111 6.02 6.15 19.61
CA GLY A 111 7.41 5.85 19.28
C GLY A 111 8.05 4.78 20.18
N ASP A 112 7.37 4.33 21.25
CA ASP A 112 7.85 3.27 22.14
C ASP A 112 7.69 1.86 21.54
N ILE A 113 6.94 1.74 20.46
CA ILE A 113 6.75 0.44 19.79
C ILE A 113 8.00 0.11 18.97
N PRO A 114 8.53 -1.13 19.09
CA PRO A 114 9.67 -1.54 18.29
C PRO A 114 9.32 -1.48 16.80
N LEU A 115 10.06 -0.70 16.03
CA LEU A 115 9.83 -0.58 14.59
C LEU A 115 10.00 -1.90 13.86
N ILE A 116 10.82 -2.80 14.40
CA ILE A 116 11.04 -4.11 13.79
C ILE A 116 9.74 -4.92 13.73
N ASP A 117 8.91 -4.86 14.78
CA ASP A 117 7.64 -5.57 14.82
C ASP A 117 6.69 -5.06 13.74
N ILE A 118 6.66 -3.71 13.56
CA ILE A 118 5.86 -3.08 12.50
C ILE A 118 6.34 -3.50 11.11
N PHE A 119 7.66 -3.49 10.86
CA PHE A 119 8.23 -3.92 9.59
C PHE A 119 7.95 -5.39 9.28
N GLU A 120 8.11 -6.25 10.30
CA GLU A 120 7.91 -7.69 10.15
C GLU A 120 6.44 -8.01 9.84
N GLU A 121 5.49 -7.46 10.60
CA GLU A 121 4.08 -7.73 10.39
C GLU A 121 3.57 -7.20 9.06
N ILE A 122 3.95 -5.97 8.68
CA ILE A 122 3.57 -5.40 7.37
C ILE A 122 4.20 -6.23 6.25
N GLY A 123 5.48 -6.59 6.37
CA GLY A 123 6.18 -7.41 5.37
C GLY A 123 5.51 -8.77 5.18
N HIS A 124 5.15 -9.45 6.27
CA HIS A 124 4.43 -10.71 6.22
C HIS A 124 3.04 -10.56 5.60
N ALA A 125 2.30 -9.51 5.96
CA ALA A 125 0.96 -9.25 5.40
C ALA A 125 1.01 -9.01 3.88
N ILE A 126 1.98 -8.22 3.40
CA ILE A 126 2.19 -7.98 1.97
C ILE A 126 2.55 -9.29 1.25
N ALA A 127 3.51 -10.06 1.79
CA ALA A 127 3.95 -11.33 1.19
C ALA A 127 2.82 -12.36 1.13
N TYR A 128 2.00 -12.45 2.18
CA TYR A 128 0.85 -13.35 2.23
C TYR A 128 -0.20 -12.98 1.16
N ASP A 129 -0.52 -11.71 1.03
CA ASP A 129 -1.46 -11.22 0.02
C ASP A 129 -0.96 -11.46 -1.41
N ASP A 130 0.32 -11.20 -1.68
CA ASP A 130 0.95 -11.48 -2.98
C ASP A 130 0.91 -12.97 -3.32
N GLN A 131 1.19 -13.83 -2.35
CA GLN A 131 1.13 -15.29 -2.53
C GLN A 131 -0.30 -15.74 -2.83
N ARG A 132 -1.28 -15.20 -2.12
CA ARG A 132 -2.70 -15.50 -2.34
C ARG A 132 -3.14 -15.11 -3.74
N GLU A 133 -2.82 -13.91 -4.21
CA GLU A 133 -3.16 -13.46 -5.57
C GLU A 133 -2.51 -14.31 -6.67
N ARG A 134 -1.23 -14.68 -6.49
CA ARG A 134 -0.55 -15.57 -7.44
C ARG A 134 -1.18 -16.95 -7.49
N MET A 135 -1.59 -17.49 -6.34
CA MET A 135 -2.30 -18.77 -6.28
C MET A 135 -3.66 -18.71 -6.97
N ASP A 136 -4.43 -17.65 -6.73
CA ASP A 136 -5.76 -17.48 -7.32
C ASP A 136 -5.64 -17.28 -8.85
N SER A 137 -4.75 -16.41 -9.30
CA SER A 137 -4.45 -16.21 -10.73
C SER A 137 -3.96 -17.50 -11.40
N GLY A 138 -3.14 -18.30 -10.72
CA GLY A 138 -2.63 -19.58 -11.22
C GLY A 138 -3.73 -20.63 -11.42
N ILE A 139 -4.72 -20.67 -10.54
CA ILE A 139 -5.85 -21.61 -10.66
C ILE A 139 -6.67 -21.30 -11.91
N PHE A 140 -7.05 -20.05 -12.13
CA PHE A 140 -7.81 -19.65 -13.32
C PHE A 140 -6.99 -19.79 -14.61
N ALA A 141 -5.70 -19.46 -14.60
CA ALA A 141 -4.83 -19.66 -15.73
C ALA A 141 -4.75 -21.14 -16.13
N ASN A 142 -4.64 -22.04 -15.16
CA ASN A 142 -4.61 -23.49 -15.42
C ASN A 142 -5.90 -23.98 -16.07
N ILE A 143 -7.06 -23.47 -15.65
CA ILE A 143 -8.34 -23.80 -16.29
C ILE A 143 -8.36 -23.35 -17.75
N ILE A 144 -8.01 -22.08 -18.00
CA ILE A 144 -8.03 -21.49 -19.34
C ILE A 144 -7.05 -22.22 -20.28
N LEU A 145 -5.90 -22.64 -19.76
CA LEU A 145 -4.89 -23.38 -20.50
C LEU A 145 -5.17 -24.88 -20.63
N GLY A 146 -6.25 -25.38 -20.02
CA GLY A 146 -6.61 -26.79 -20.06
C GLY A 146 -5.66 -27.71 -19.27
N ASN A 147 -4.90 -27.16 -18.34
CA ASN A 147 -4.01 -27.95 -17.48
C ASN A 147 -4.83 -28.81 -16.49
N PRO A 148 -4.35 -30.03 -16.16
CA PRO A 148 -5.06 -30.88 -15.22
C PRO A 148 -5.12 -30.24 -13.84
N ILE A 149 -6.33 -30.12 -13.29
CA ILE A 149 -6.59 -29.57 -11.97
C ILE A 149 -7.32 -30.64 -11.15
N ASN A 150 -6.99 -30.76 -9.87
CA ASN A 150 -7.79 -31.57 -8.94
C ASN A 150 -9.17 -30.86 -8.74
N PRO A 151 -10.28 -31.42 -9.22
CA PRO A 151 -11.59 -30.76 -9.18
C PRO A 151 -12.04 -30.42 -7.75
N ASP A 152 -11.84 -31.32 -6.79
CA ASP A 152 -12.31 -31.13 -5.43
C ASP A 152 -11.55 -30.00 -4.73
N HIS A 153 -10.26 -29.92 -4.95
CA HIS A 153 -9.43 -28.84 -4.42
C HIS A 153 -9.82 -27.49 -5.05
N PHE A 154 -10.12 -27.48 -6.35
CA PHE A 154 -10.54 -26.29 -7.06
C PHE A 154 -11.92 -25.79 -6.56
N ILE A 155 -12.92 -26.68 -6.49
CA ILE A 155 -14.28 -26.36 -6.01
C ILE A 155 -14.21 -25.73 -4.61
N ARG A 156 -13.47 -26.40 -3.69
CA ARG A 156 -13.33 -25.91 -2.32
C ARG A 156 -12.71 -24.51 -2.27
N ARG A 157 -11.66 -24.26 -3.05
CA ARG A 157 -11.01 -22.94 -3.10
C ARG A 157 -11.93 -21.84 -3.65
N CYS A 158 -12.70 -22.14 -4.69
CA CYS A 158 -13.68 -21.20 -5.20
C CYS A 158 -14.76 -20.87 -4.15
N GLN A 159 -15.24 -21.86 -3.44
CA GLN A 159 -16.21 -21.67 -2.36
C GLN A 159 -15.63 -20.82 -1.21
N GLU A 160 -14.38 -21.06 -0.80
CA GLU A 160 -13.66 -20.25 0.20
C GLU A 160 -13.52 -18.78 -0.22
N GLN A 161 -13.49 -18.51 -1.52
CA GLN A 161 -13.43 -17.16 -2.10
C GLN A 161 -14.83 -16.56 -2.38
N GLY A 162 -15.91 -17.30 -2.08
CA GLY A 162 -17.27 -16.85 -2.34
C GLY A 162 -17.73 -17.01 -3.80
N TYR A 163 -16.99 -17.76 -4.61
CA TYR A 163 -17.38 -18.07 -6.01
C TYR A 163 -18.16 -19.39 -6.06
N ASP A 164 -19.42 -19.33 -6.52
CA ASP A 164 -20.21 -20.52 -6.84
C ASP A 164 -19.96 -20.94 -8.30
N ILE A 165 -18.94 -21.80 -8.50
CA ILE A 165 -18.56 -22.29 -9.81
C ILE A 165 -19.46 -23.42 -10.35
N LEU A 166 -20.35 -23.96 -9.52
CA LEU A 166 -21.32 -24.97 -9.96
C LEU A 166 -22.57 -24.36 -10.57
N SER A 167 -22.78 -23.06 -10.39
CA SER A 167 -23.82 -22.30 -11.09
C SER A 167 -23.43 -21.97 -12.53
N LEU A 168 -24.42 -21.54 -13.32
CA LEU A 168 -24.17 -21.12 -14.71
C LEU A 168 -23.22 -19.93 -14.74
N GLN A 169 -22.10 -20.07 -15.46
CA GLN A 169 -21.07 -19.05 -15.60
C GLN A 169 -21.06 -18.47 -17.01
N GLN A 170 -20.77 -17.15 -17.11
CA GLN A 170 -20.51 -16.48 -18.38
C GLN A 170 -19.10 -15.91 -18.39
N VAL A 171 -18.36 -16.13 -19.46
CA VAL A 171 -17.01 -15.60 -19.65
C VAL A 171 -17.06 -14.44 -20.63
N PHE A 172 -16.55 -13.29 -20.23
CA PHE A 172 -16.41 -12.11 -21.07
C PHE A 172 -14.92 -11.80 -21.32
N ILE A 173 -14.58 -11.55 -22.59
CA ILE A 173 -13.25 -11.09 -22.96
C ILE A 173 -13.37 -9.61 -23.35
N LEU A 174 -12.76 -8.74 -22.57
CA LEU A 174 -12.71 -7.31 -22.83
C LEU A 174 -11.35 -6.95 -23.44
N LYS A 175 -11.36 -6.41 -24.65
CA LYS A 175 -10.16 -5.85 -25.30
C LYS A 175 -10.23 -4.33 -25.23
N LEU A 176 -9.34 -3.72 -24.47
CA LEU A 176 -9.16 -2.27 -24.47
C LEU A 176 -8.44 -1.88 -25.76
N VAL A 177 -9.14 -1.13 -26.63
CA VAL A 177 -8.53 -0.53 -27.82
C VAL A 177 -8.33 0.95 -27.49
N CYS A 178 -7.09 1.34 -27.22
CA CYS A 178 -6.76 2.76 -27.16
C CYS A 178 -6.96 3.36 -28.55
N PRO A 179 -7.76 4.43 -28.73
CA PRO A 179 -7.77 5.15 -29.98
C PRO A 179 -6.35 5.69 -30.21
N ALA A 180 -5.77 5.39 -31.36
CA ALA A 180 -4.46 5.88 -31.76
C ALA A 180 -4.50 7.41 -31.77
N SER A 181 -4.08 8.06 -30.68
CA SER A 181 -3.68 9.45 -30.70
C SER A 181 -2.35 9.48 -31.46
N SER A 182 -2.38 10.14 -32.60
CA SER A 182 -1.24 10.46 -33.42
C SER A 182 -0.18 11.23 -32.61
N GLN A 183 0.77 10.52 -32.01
CA GLN A 183 2.08 11.05 -31.63
C GLN A 183 3.06 9.89 -31.73
N THR A 184 3.86 10.00 -32.79
CA THR A 184 5.10 9.25 -33.01
C THR A 184 6.00 9.40 -31.79
N CYS A 185 6.14 8.35 -30.98
CA CYS A 185 7.30 8.23 -30.10
C CYS A 185 8.42 7.60 -30.94
N ASP A 186 9.35 8.43 -31.38
CA ASP A 186 10.67 8.00 -31.80
C ASP A 186 11.36 7.35 -30.60
N CYS A 187 11.46 6.03 -30.63
CA CYS A 187 12.37 5.27 -29.79
C CYS A 187 13.57 4.89 -30.67
N ASP A 188 14.53 5.81 -30.76
CA ASP A 188 15.89 5.50 -31.21
C ASP A 188 16.80 5.40 -29.99
N HIS A 189 17.44 4.22 -29.93
CA HIS A 189 18.60 3.77 -29.13
C HIS A 189 18.38 3.44 -27.65
#